data_21608335e04321550113ea3f78861166
#
_entry.id   21608335e04321550113ea3f78861166
#
_cell.length_a   1.000
_cell.length_b   1.000
_cell.length_c   1.000
_cell.angle_alpha   90.00
_cell.angle_beta   90.00
_cell.angle_gamma   90.00
#
_symmetry.space_group_name_H-M   'P 1'
#
loop_
_entity.id
_entity.type
_entity.pdbx_description
1 polymer ?
#
loop_
_entity_poly.entity_id
_entity_poly.type
_entity_poly.pdbx_seq_one_letter_code
_entity_poly.pdbx_strand_id
1 'polypeptide(L)'
;MIEVLFIQIPAGANRDKMFAGVRSVVSKECYAEVLGYGSKEVALRRLLGEALVRFALKKYWNLTSEDYRIDRGEKGKPFIVGVENVFFNISHSGDYVVCAVSDREIGIDIEKRAKARMEVAGRFFHGEEVAQLKMLEEDKQDQLFFNYWSV
;
A
#
# COMPACT_ATOMS: atom_id res chain seq x y z
N MET A 1 -4.60 -14.00 9.05
CA MET A 1 -4.77 -12.60 9.47
C MET A 1 -4.33 -11.66 8.37
N ILE A 2 -5.13 -10.67 8.07
CA ILE A 2 -4.82 -9.65 7.07
C ILE A 2 -5.03 -8.28 7.72
N GLU A 3 -4.02 -7.43 7.65
CA GLU A 3 -4.10 -6.05 8.09
C GLU A 3 -3.85 -5.11 6.93
N VAL A 4 -4.70 -4.12 6.78
CA VAL A 4 -4.58 -3.09 5.74
C VAL A 4 -4.42 -1.74 6.41
N LEU A 5 -3.37 -1.03 6.04
CA LEU A 5 -3.07 0.30 6.56
C LEU A 5 -2.98 1.28 5.40
N PHE A 6 -3.34 2.50 5.66
CA PHE A 6 -3.18 3.56 4.67
C PHE A 6 -2.75 4.86 5.34
N ILE A 7 -2.16 5.74 4.55
CA ILE A 7 -1.81 7.08 4.97
C ILE A 7 -2.08 8.06 3.83
N GLN A 8 -2.62 9.21 4.17
CA GLN A 8 -2.81 10.31 3.24
C GLN A 8 -1.68 11.32 3.41
N ILE A 9 -1.03 11.67 2.31
CA ILE A 9 0.07 12.64 2.32
C ILE A 9 -0.53 14.05 2.35
N PRO A 10 -0.20 14.86 3.37
CA PRO A 10 -0.67 16.24 3.42
C PRO A 10 0.06 17.12 2.40
N ALA A 11 -0.48 18.30 2.16
CA ALA A 11 0.14 19.32 1.30
C ALA A 11 1.01 20.30 2.12
N GLY A 12 1.89 21.00 1.42
CA GLY A 12 2.65 22.14 1.97
C GLY A 12 3.64 21.77 3.06
N ALA A 13 3.74 22.60 4.09
CA ALA A 13 4.70 22.44 5.18
C ALA A 13 4.54 21.13 5.95
N ASN A 14 3.34 20.60 6.05
CA ASN A 14 3.08 19.32 6.71
C ASN A 14 3.69 18.15 5.95
N ARG A 15 3.80 18.23 4.63
CA ARG A 15 4.51 17.25 3.81
C ARG A 15 5.98 17.19 4.17
N ASP A 16 6.63 18.34 4.32
CA ASP A 16 8.05 18.40 4.68
C ASP A 16 8.30 17.85 6.10
N LYS A 17 7.39 18.14 7.02
CA LYS A 17 7.45 17.57 8.38
C LYS A 17 7.30 16.07 8.36
N MET A 18 6.40 15.55 7.54
CA MET A 18 6.22 14.10 7.37
C MET A 18 7.47 13.44 6.80
N PHE A 19 8.09 14.06 5.79
CA PHE A 19 9.33 13.57 5.21
C PHE A 19 10.45 13.49 6.25
N ALA A 20 10.61 14.53 7.06
CA ALA A 20 11.61 14.55 8.13
C ALA A 20 11.32 13.51 9.22
N GLY A 21 10.04 13.34 9.59
CA GLY A 21 9.62 12.40 10.63
C GLY A 21 9.75 10.94 10.25
N VAL A 22 9.50 10.60 9.00
CA VAL A 22 9.53 9.20 8.54
C VAL A 22 10.96 8.63 8.48
N ARG A 23 11.98 9.48 8.44
CA ARG A 23 13.38 9.08 8.44
C ARG A 23 13.75 8.13 9.57
N SER A 24 13.21 8.35 10.76
CA SER A 24 13.52 7.52 11.93
C SER A 24 12.79 6.18 11.94
N VAL A 25 11.81 5.98 11.07
CA VAL A 25 10.97 4.79 11.03
C VAL A 25 11.42 3.79 9.97
N VAL A 26 12.13 4.25 8.95
CA VAL A 26 12.60 3.42 7.84
C VAL A 26 14.03 2.97 8.03
N SER A 27 14.47 1.99 7.23
CA SER A 27 15.86 1.54 7.24
C SER A 27 16.80 2.61 6.67
N LYS A 28 18.07 2.54 7.07
CA LYS A 28 19.11 3.40 6.52
C LYS A 28 19.25 3.21 5.01
N GLU A 29 19.12 1.98 4.55
CA GLU A 29 19.20 1.61 3.13
C GLU A 29 18.07 2.26 2.33
N CYS A 30 16.86 2.21 2.83
CA CYS A 30 15.70 2.84 2.18
C CYS A 30 15.87 4.37 2.10
N TYR A 31 16.30 4.98 3.19
CA TYR A 31 16.52 6.43 3.22
C TYR A 31 17.63 6.85 2.27
N ALA A 32 18.74 6.10 2.24
CA ALA A 32 19.85 6.37 1.32
C ALA A 32 19.41 6.24 -0.15
N GLU A 33 18.59 5.25 -0.47
CA GLU A 33 18.04 5.06 -1.81
C GLU A 33 17.24 6.29 -2.26
N VAL A 34 16.35 6.80 -1.44
CA VAL A 34 15.47 7.91 -1.82
C VAL A 34 16.18 9.25 -1.92
N LEU A 35 17.34 9.41 -1.29
CA LEU A 35 18.14 10.62 -1.44
C LEU A 35 18.60 10.84 -2.88
N GLY A 36 18.69 9.76 -3.67
CA GLY A 36 19.02 9.84 -5.09
C GLY A 36 17.83 10.10 -6.01
N TYR A 37 16.61 10.20 -5.46
CA TYR A 37 15.43 10.41 -6.28
C TYR A 37 15.29 11.86 -6.72
N GLY A 38 14.89 12.06 -7.99
CA GLY A 38 14.66 13.40 -8.54
C GLY A 38 13.36 14.05 -8.08
N SER A 39 12.45 13.31 -7.47
CA SER A 39 11.16 13.80 -6.99
C SER A 39 10.98 13.52 -5.51
N LYS A 40 10.70 14.56 -4.74
CA LYS A 40 10.38 14.43 -3.31
C LYS A 40 9.08 13.64 -3.08
N GLU A 41 8.12 13.77 -3.99
CA GLU A 41 6.86 13.03 -3.89
C GLU A 41 7.07 11.53 -4.03
N VAL A 42 7.86 11.12 -5.01
CA VAL A 42 8.20 9.71 -5.23
C VAL A 42 8.99 9.19 -4.04
N ALA A 43 9.96 9.96 -3.56
CA ALA A 43 10.76 9.60 -2.38
C ALA A 43 9.87 9.40 -1.15
N LEU A 44 8.94 10.32 -0.89
CA LEU A 44 8.06 10.24 0.27
C LEU A 44 7.14 9.00 0.20
N ARG A 45 6.58 8.71 -0.97
CA ARG A 45 5.75 7.50 -1.15
C ARG A 45 6.55 6.22 -0.85
N ARG A 46 7.78 6.17 -1.31
CA ARG A 46 8.67 5.03 -1.04
C ARG A 46 8.95 4.87 0.45
N LEU A 47 9.26 5.97 1.14
CA LEU A 47 9.50 5.97 2.58
C LEU A 47 8.26 5.58 3.37
N LEU A 48 7.11 6.14 3.02
CA LEU A 48 5.85 5.83 3.69
C LEU A 48 5.41 4.38 3.49
N GLY A 49 5.65 3.81 2.32
CA GLY A 49 5.38 2.40 2.07
C GLY A 49 6.14 1.51 3.05
N GLU A 50 7.44 1.71 3.19
CA GLU A 50 8.24 0.95 4.15
C GLU A 50 7.82 1.23 5.60
N ALA A 51 7.52 2.47 5.93
CA ALA A 51 7.08 2.84 7.28
C ALA A 51 5.79 2.14 7.67
N LEU A 52 4.82 2.03 6.75
CA LEU A 52 3.58 1.31 7.00
C LEU A 52 3.82 -0.18 7.26
N VAL A 53 4.68 -0.82 6.46
CA VAL A 53 5.05 -2.22 6.67
C VAL A 53 5.67 -2.41 8.05
N ARG A 54 6.65 -1.59 8.40
CA ARG A 54 7.33 -1.69 9.70
C ARG A 54 6.38 -1.46 10.88
N PHE A 55 5.48 -0.50 10.74
CA PHE A 55 4.46 -0.25 11.76
C PHE A 55 3.54 -1.46 11.94
N ALA A 56 3.05 -2.04 10.85
CA ALA A 56 2.18 -3.21 10.89
C ALA A 56 2.88 -4.42 11.51
N LEU A 57 4.13 -4.66 11.14
CA LEU A 57 4.92 -5.78 11.68
C LEU A 57 5.13 -5.64 13.19
N LYS A 58 5.39 -4.43 13.65
CA LYS A 58 5.55 -4.19 15.09
C LYS A 58 4.24 -4.36 15.85
N LYS A 59 3.16 -3.76 15.33
CA LYS A 59 1.87 -3.74 16.02
C LYS A 59 1.15 -5.09 16.02
N TYR A 60 1.14 -5.78 14.89
CA TYR A 60 0.31 -6.97 14.69
C TYR A 60 1.10 -8.29 14.73
N TRP A 61 2.39 -8.25 14.46
CA TRP A 61 3.26 -9.43 14.49
C TRP A 61 4.33 -9.39 15.58
N ASN A 62 4.40 -8.30 16.32
CA ASN A 62 5.38 -8.09 17.39
C ASN A 62 6.83 -8.28 16.91
N LEU A 63 7.13 -7.84 15.69
CA LEU A 63 8.44 -7.91 15.08
C LEU A 63 9.12 -6.54 15.12
N THR A 64 10.40 -6.54 15.50
CA THR A 64 11.24 -5.35 15.46
C THR A 64 12.14 -5.36 14.22
N SER A 65 12.81 -4.25 13.95
CA SER A 65 13.72 -4.12 12.81
C SER A 65 14.92 -5.09 12.88
N GLU A 66 15.19 -5.67 14.04
CA GLU A 66 16.25 -6.68 14.22
C GLU A 66 15.81 -8.08 13.80
N ASP A 67 14.51 -8.33 13.73
CA ASP A 67 13.95 -9.64 13.45
C ASP A 67 13.90 -9.96 11.96
N TYR A 68 13.95 -8.93 11.10
CA TYR A 68 13.75 -9.11 9.67
C TYR A 68 14.52 -8.07 8.86
N ARG A 69 14.61 -8.34 7.56
CA ARG A 69 15.13 -7.41 6.56
C ARG A 69 14.13 -7.35 5.40
N ILE A 70 14.04 -6.21 4.76
CA ILE A 70 13.24 -6.05 3.53
C ILE A 70 14.21 -6.02 2.35
N ASP A 71 14.11 -7.02 1.49
CA ASP A 71 14.89 -7.13 0.26
C ASP A 71 13.98 -6.99 -0.96
N ARG A 72 14.57 -6.84 -2.13
CA ARG A 72 13.83 -6.76 -3.39
C ARG A 72 14.13 -7.99 -4.25
N GLY A 73 13.07 -8.55 -4.86
CA GLY A 73 13.18 -9.63 -5.83
C GLY A 73 13.64 -9.14 -7.21
N GLU A 74 13.75 -10.05 -8.16
CA GLU A 74 14.21 -9.79 -9.54
C GLU A 74 13.45 -8.67 -10.25
N LYS A 75 12.15 -8.56 -9.98
CA LYS A 75 11.27 -7.53 -10.56
C LYS A 75 11.16 -6.27 -9.69
N GLY A 76 11.99 -6.14 -8.68
CA GLY A 76 11.96 -5.00 -7.78
C GLY A 76 10.87 -5.04 -6.71
N LYS A 77 10.07 -6.11 -6.65
CA LYS A 77 9.04 -6.26 -5.61
C LYS A 77 9.70 -6.52 -4.26
N PRO A 78 9.41 -5.72 -3.21
CA PRO A 78 9.99 -5.95 -1.90
C PRO A 78 9.37 -7.15 -1.21
N PHE A 79 10.17 -7.84 -0.38
CA PHE A 79 9.72 -8.97 0.42
C PHE A 79 10.50 -9.06 1.72
N ILE A 80 9.98 -9.83 2.67
CA ILE A 80 10.56 -9.97 4.01
C ILE A 80 11.48 -11.18 4.06
N VAL A 81 12.67 -10.97 4.63
CA VAL A 81 13.68 -12.00 4.87
C VAL A 81 13.92 -12.12 6.37
N GLY A 82 14.04 -13.34 6.87
CA GLY A 82 14.33 -13.63 8.26
C GLY A 82 13.14 -14.11 9.07
N VAL A 83 11.94 -13.96 8.55
CA VAL A 83 10.70 -14.43 9.19
C VAL A 83 9.86 -15.15 8.14
N GLU A 84 9.34 -16.32 8.51
CA GLU A 84 8.46 -17.11 7.63
C GLU A 84 7.00 -16.67 7.77
N ASN A 85 6.23 -16.90 6.72
CA ASN A 85 4.78 -16.68 6.69
C ASN A 85 4.37 -15.23 7.02
N VAL A 86 5.15 -14.29 6.54
CA VAL A 86 4.80 -12.87 6.60
C VAL A 86 5.01 -12.26 5.21
N PHE A 87 3.94 -11.73 4.66
CA PHE A 87 3.90 -11.19 3.30
C PHE A 87 3.30 -9.80 3.34
N PHE A 88 3.73 -8.95 2.44
CA PHE A 88 3.14 -7.63 2.30
C PHE A 88 3.11 -7.17 0.85
N ASN A 89 2.28 -6.19 0.60
CA ASN A 89 2.23 -5.50 -0.68
C ASN A 89 1.89 -4.03 -0.43
N ILE A 90 2.43 -3.16 -1.26
CA ILE A 90 2.27 -1.72 -1.15
C ILE A 90 1.75 -1.19 -2.47
N SER A 91 0.82 -0.25 -2.42
CA SER A 91 0.33 0.49 -3.57
C SER A 91 0.14 1.95 -3.21
N HIS A 92 0.18 2.82 -4.19
CA HIS A 92 -0.08 4.24 -4.01
C HIS A 92 -0.83 4.82 -5.19
N SER A 93 -1.63 5.83 -4.93
CA SER A 93 -2.32 6.61 -5.96
C SER A 93 -2.66 7.98 -5.39
N GLY A 94 -2.36 9.03 -6.14
CA GLY A 94 -2.54 10.40 -5.65
C GLY A 94 -1.78 10.63 -4.36
N ASP A 95 -2.49 11.07 -3.33
CA ASP A 95 -1.92 11.37 -2.01
C ASP A 95 -1.97 10.17 -1.05
N TYR A 96 -2.40 9.00 -1.51
CA TYR A 96 -2.56 7.84 -0.66
C TYR A 96 -1.49 6.80 -0.89
N VAL A 97 -0.99 6.25 0.20
CA VAL A 97 -0.14 5.05 0.22
C VAL A 97 -0.86 4.01 1.07
N VAL A 98 -0.97 2.80 0.55
CA VAL A 98 -1.61 1.69 1.25
C VAL A 98 -0.67 0.51 1.35
N CYS A 99 -0.85 -0.28 2.39
CA CYS A 99 -0.07 -1.48 2.65
C CYS A 99 -1.00 -2.57 3.16
N ALA A 100 -0.84 -3.77 2.60
CA ALA A 100 -1.48 -4.96 3.15
C ALA A 100 -0.38 -5.89 3.68
N VAL A 101 -0.59 -6.43 4.88
CA VAL A 101 0.31 -7.40 5.51
C VAL A 101 -0.51 -8.62 5.91
N SER A 102 0.00 -9.80 5.62
CA SER A 102 -0.73 -11.06 5.82
C SER A 102 0.22 -12.21 6.15
N ASP A 103 -0.35 -13.29 6.68
CA ASP A 103 0.33 -14.58 6.84
C ASP A 103 0.31 -15.43 5.54
N ARG A 104 -0.23 -14.89 4.45
CA ARG A 104 -0.27 -15.49 3.12
C ARG A 104 0.12 -14.48 2.07
N GLU A 105 0.49 -14.95 0.90
CA GLU A 105 0.73 -14.04 -0.23
C GLU A 105 -0.48 -13.15 -0.45
N ILE A 106 -0.24 -11.87 -0.63
CA ILE A 106 -1.27 -10.84 -0.74
C ILE A 106 -0.87 -9.78 -1.75
N GLY A 107 -1.86 -9.26 -2.46
CA GLY A 107 -1.72 -8.11 -3.33
C GLY A 107 -2.72 -7.03 -2.90
N ILE A 108 -2.33 -5.79 -3.05
CA ILE A 108 -3.20 -4.63 -2.84
C ILE A 108 -2.98 -3.64 -3.97
N ASP A 109 -4.05 -3.01 -4.40
CA ASP A 109 -3.98 -1.93 -5.37
C ASP A 109 -4.93 -0.81 -4.95
N ILE A 110 -4.48 0.42 -5.15
CA ILE A 110 -5.28 1.61 -4.94
C ILE A 110 -5.19 2.48 -6.19
N GLU A 111 -6.33 2.98 -6.63
CA GLU A 111 -6.39 3.85 -7.78
C GLU A 111 -7.20 5.11 -7.44
N LYS A 112 -6.83 6.23 -8.06
CA LYS A 112 -7.59 7.45 -7.95
C LYS A 112 -9.02 7.19 -8.41
N ARG A 113 -9.99 7.58 -7.58
CA ARG A 113 -11.40 7.32 -7.82
C ARG A 113 -11.86 7.93 -9.16
N ALA A 114 -12.49 7.10 -9.96
CA ALA A 114 -13.10 7.45 -11.21
C ALA A 114 -14.45 6.74 -11.31
N LYS A 115 -15.24 7.09 -12.32
CA LYS A 115 -16.50 6.40 -12.57
C LYS A 115 -16.27 4.91 -12.84
N ALA A 116 -16.99 4.04 -12.13
CA ALA A 116 -16.88 2.61 -12.31
C ALA A 116 -17.29 2.20 -13.73
N ARG A 117 -16.48 1.34 -14.35
CA ARG A 117 -16.77 0.82 -15.69
C ARG A 117 -17.43 -0.55 -15.56
N MET A 118 -18.75 -0.58 -15.72
CA MET A 118 -19.52 -1.80 -15.56
C MET A 118 -19.12 -2.89 -16.56
N GLU A 119 -18.65 -2.51 -17.75
CA GLU A 119 -18.12 -3.44 -18.74
C GLU A 119 -16.88 -4.17 -18.23
N VAL A 120 -15.98 -3.42 -17.56
CA VAL A 120 -14.77 -3.98 -16.94
C VAL A 120 -15.16 -4.92 -15.80
N ALA A 121 -16.11 -4.52 -14.96
CA ALA A 121 -16.62 -5.36 -13.88
C ALA A 121 -17.19 -6.67 -14.40
N GLY A 122 -17.95 -6.64 -15.50
CA GLY A 122 -18.50 -7.83 -16.14
C GLY A 122 -17.46 -8.80 -16.70
N ARG A 123 -16.23 -8.32 -16.96
CA ARG A 123 -15.12 -9.14 -17.49
C ARG A 123 -14.28 -9.77 -16.41
N PHE A 124 -14.12 -9.12 -15.26
CA PHE A 124 -13.14 -9.51 -14.23
C PHE A 124 -13.78 -9.95 -12.91
N PHE A 125 -15.03 -9.60 -12.67
CA PHE A 125 -15.73 -9.92 -11.43
C PHE A 125 -16.73 -11.06 -11.66
N HIS A 126 -17.05 -11.77 -10.60
CA HIS A 126 -18.12 -12.76 -10.62
C HIS A 126 -19.49 -12.12 -10.80
N GLY A 127 -20.45 -12.87 -11.35
CA GLY A 127 -21.79 -12.34 -11.65
C GLY A 127 -22.51 -11.73 -10.47
N GLU A 128 -22.31 -12.25 -9.25
CA GLU A 128 -22.90 -11.69 -8.03
C GLU A 128 -22.31 -10.31 -7.70
N GLU A 129 -21.01 -10.12 -7.89
CA GLU A 129 -20.36 -8.84 -7.66
C GLU A 129 -20.84 -7.79 -8.66
N VAL A 130 -21.02 -8.16 -9.91
CA VAL A 130 -21.61 -7.27 -10.93
C VAL A 130 -23.06 -6.90 -10.59
N ALA A 131 -23.84 -7.86 -10.14
CA ALA A 131 -25.23 -7.60 -9.72
C ALA A 131 -25.29 -6.62 -8.54
N GLN A 132 -24.41 -6.78 -7.55
CA GLN A 132 -24.30 -5.86 -6.42
C GLN A 132 -23.93 -4.44 -6.89
N LEU A 133 -22.98 -4.30 -7.80
CA LEU A 133 -22.61 -2.99 -8.34
C LEU A 133 -23.78 -2.30 -9.02
N LYS A 134 -24.58 -3.03 -9.81
CA LYS A 134 -25.74 -2.49 -10.52
C LYS A 134 -26.86 -2.02 -9.59
N MET A 135 -26.95 -2.59 -8.40
CA MET A 135 -27.98 -2.23 -7.41
C MET A 135 -27.63 -1.02 -6.55
N LEU A 136 -26.36 -0.55 -6.59
CA LEU A 136 -25.90 0.58 -5.80
C LEU A 136 -26.02 1.89 -6.56
N GLU A 137 -26.10 2.99 -5.80
CA GLU A 137 -25.93 4.33 -6.36
C GLU A 137 -24.53 4.49 -6.92
N GLU A 138 -24.36 5.41 -7.89
CA GLU A 138 -23.11 5.58 -8.62
C GLU A 138 -21.88 5.74 -7.70
N ASP A 139 -21.94 6.59 -6.68
CA ASP A 139 -20.83 6.80 -5.74
C ASP A 139 -20.46 5.51 -5.00
N LYS A 140 -21.46 4.75 -4.59
CA LYS A 140 -21.25 3.48 -3.91
C LYS A 140 -20.77 2.41 -4.88
N GLN A 141 -21.18 2.45 -6.14
CA GLN A 141 -20.70 1.56 -7.19
C GLN A 141 -19.20 1.73 -7.39
N ASP A 142 -18.73 2.97 -7.48
CA ASP A 142 -17.29 3.25 -7.65
C ASP A 142 -16.49 2.70 -6.49
N GLN A 143 -16.94 2.91 -5.26
CA GLN A 143 -16.26 2.41 -4.07
C GLN A 143 -16.21 0.88 -4.06
N LEU A 144 -17.31 0.23 -4.36
CA LEU A 144 -17.40 -1.23 -4.39
C LEU A 144 -16.52 -1.80 -5.52
N PHE A 145 -16.51 -1.17 -6.69
CA PHE A 145 -15.65 -1.56 -7.81
C PHE A 145 -14.17 -1.57 -7.40
N PHE A 146 -13.69 -0.50 -6.78
CA PHE A 146 -12.30 -0.40 -6.36
C PHE A 146 -11.96 -1.38 -5.23
N ASN A 147 -12.90 -1.66 -4.35
CA ASN A 147 -12.70 -2.69 -3.31
C ASN A 147 -12.46 -4.07 -3.92
N TYR A 148 -13.24 -4.47 -4.92
CA TYR A 148 -13.06 -5.75 -5.60
C TYR A 148 -11.77 -5.79 -6.44
N TRP A 149 -11.42 -4.68 -7.06
CA TRP A 149 -10.20 -4.58 -7.85
C TRP A 149 -8.93 -4.68 -7.00
N SER A 150 -8.98 -4.17 -5.77
CA SER A 150 -7.84 -4.09 -4.86
C SER A 150 -7.58 -5.38 -4.06
N VAL A 151 -8.48 -6.34 -4.10
CA VAL A 151 -8.35 -7.60 -3.34
C VAL A 151 -7.63 -8.72 -4.13
#